data_0cd74a8c505936dffb56746c4b3da234
#
_entry.id   0cd74a8c505936dffb56746c4b3da234
#
_cell.length_a   1.000
_cell.length_b   1.000
_cell.length_c   1.000
_cell.angle_alpha   90.00
_cell.angle_beta   90.00
_cell.angle_gamma   90.00
#
_symmetry.space_group_name_H-M   'P 1'
#
loop_
_entity.id
_entity.type
_entity.pdbx_description
1 polymer ?
#
loop_
_entity_poly.entity_id
_entity_poly.type
_entity_poly.pdbx_seq_one_letter_code
_entity_poly.pdbx_strand_id
1 'polypeptide(L)'
;MKNDKQVTEAPVNFGTNLGLILELYDQFLEDPSSVTEDLQVLFSTIKDGEATTSSTTESSSGDSTIKRVMRLIDNIRQYGHLEADIYPVNAPERTNIPKLKPEDFNLDQATLENISAEIVSDHFKDIYDNAYEAIERMEERYKGPIAFEYTHINNNKERIWLKRRIETPYKASLNKEEKINLFKLLAHVEGFEKYLHKNFVGAKRFSIQGVNTLVPMITQTIKRAAEEEISNIQIGMAHRGRLNVLTHVLQKPYEMMLSEFMHTDPMKF
;
A
#
# COMPACT_ATOMS: atom_id res chain seq x y z
N MET A 1 28.15 39.94 -31.09
CA MET A 1 27.57 38.91 -31.95
C MET A 1 27.05 37.87 -30.99
N LYS A 2 25.81 38.01 -30.76
CA LYS A 2 24.67 37.15 -31.14
C LYS A 2 24.60 35.86 -30.33
N ASN A 3 23.68 35.91 -29.42
CA ASN A 3 22.59 34.94 -29.22
C ASN A 3 22.97 33.57 -28.67
N ASP A 4 22.60 33.36 -27.40
CA ASP A 4 21.85 32.16 -27.07
C ASP A 4 20.83 32.48 -25.97
N LYS A 5 19.73 33.05 -26.41
CA LYS A 5 18.44 32.95 -25.76
C LYS A 5 17.76 31.73 -26.38
N GLN A 6 17.72 30.66 -25.65
CA GLN A 6 16.68 29.60 -25.68
C GLN A 6 17.06 28.50 -24.69
N VAL A 7 16.98 28.81 -23.41
CA VAL A 7 16.63 27.73 -22.47
C VAL A 7 15.12 27.73 -22.44
N THR A 8 14.58 26.90 -23.28
CA THR A 8 13.18 26.52 -23.39
C THR A 8 12.68 26.10 -22.03
N GLU A 9 11.57 26.71 -21.62
CA GLU A 9 10.68 26.28 -20.59
C GLU A 9 10.30 24.80 -20.78
N ALA A 10 11.02 23.91 -20.14
CA ALA A 10 10.52 22.57 -19.90
C ALA A 10 9.70 22.64 -18.61
N PRO A 11 8.42 22.28 -18.60
CA PRO A 11 7.69 22.13 -17.36
C PRO A 11 8.42 21.10 -16.51
N VAL A 12 8.87 21.51 -15.32
CA VAL A 12 9.59 20.63 -14.39
C VAL A 12 8.61 19.54 -13.98
N ASN A 13 8.75 18.36 -14.57
CA ASN A 13 7.88 17.23 -14.28
C ASN A 13 8.41 16.55 -13.02
N PHE A 14 7.91 16.94 -11.86
CA PHE A 14 8.31 16.41 -10.56
C PHE A 14 7.89 14.95 -10.30
N GLY A 15 7.14 14.35 -11.21
CA GLY A 15 6.78 12.93 -11.16
C GLY A 15 6.19 12.51 -9.81
N THR A 16 6.72 11.41 -9.23
CA THR A 16 6.27 10.81 -7.97
C THR A 16 6.63 11.58 -6.71
N ASN A 17 7.47 12.59 -6.79
CA ASN A 17 7.91 13.39 -5.64
C ASN A 17 7.16 14.72 -5.51
N LEU A 18 6.06 14.90 -6.24
CA LEU A 18 5.30 16.14 -6.21
C LEU A 18 4.84 16.52 -4.80
N GLY A 19 4.38 15.55 -3.99
CA GLY A 19 3.96 15.80 -2.60
C GLY A 19 5.10 16.37 -1.74
N LEU A 20 6.29 15.77 -1.81
CA LEU A 20 7.48 16.24 -1.09
C LEU A 20 7.91 17.64 -1.57
N ILE A 21 7.90 17.88 -2.88
CA ILE A 21 8.25 19.19 -3.43
C ILE A 21 7.26 20.27 -3.00
N LEU A 22 5.99 19.97 -2.92
CA LEU A 22 4.95 20.89 -2.44
C LEU A 22 5.12 21.20 -0.94
N GLU A 23 5.47 20.21 -0.13
CA GLU A 23 5.77 20.41 1.30
C GLU A 23 7.00 21.28 1.51
N LEU A 24 8.05 21.05 0.74
CA LEU A 24 9.25 21.89 0.75
C LEU A 24 8.98 23.32 0.23
N TYR A 25 8.05 23.46 -0.70
CA TYR A 25 7.61 24.79 -1.17
C TYR A 25 6.83 25.54 -0.09
N ASP A 26 5.98 24.88 0.68
CA ASP A 26 5.28 25.50 1.82
C ASP A 26 6.28 25.93 2.91
N GLN A 27 7.28 25.10 3.22
CA GLN A 27 8.37 25.46 4.13
C GLN A 27 9.15 26.69 3.63
N PHE A 28 9.46 26.74 2.32
CA PHE A 28 10.10 27.89 1.69
C PHE A 28 9.26 29.17 1.78
N LEU A 29 7.92 29.07 1.69
CA LEU A 29 7.03 30.24 1.83
C LEU A 29 7.01 30.77 3.26
N GLU A 30 7.14 29.90 4.29
CA GLU A 30 7.20 30.30 5.69
C GLU A 30 8.60 30.81 6.06
N ASP A 31 9.64 30.10 5.67
CA ASP A 31 11.04 30.47 5.86
C ASP A 31 11.92 30.05 4.67
N PRO A 32 12.30 30.99 3.79
CA PRO A 32 13.12 30.65 2.63
C PRO A 32 14.46 29.98 2.94
N SER A 33 14.99 30.16 4.17
CA SER A 33 16.24 29.54 4.59
C SER A 33 16.10 28.09 5.04
N SER A 34 14.88 27.59 5.16
CA SER A 34 14.57 26.21 5.61
C SER A 34 14.86 25.15 4.55
N VAL A 35 15.04 25.52 3.29
CA VAL A 35 15.31 24.63 2.17
C VAL A 35 16.70 24.86 1.57
N THR A 36 17.21 23.88 0.81
CA THR A 36 18.54 23.97 0.18
C THR A 36 18.60 25.09 -0.86
N GLU A 37 19.80 25.65 -1.11
CA GLU A 37 20.00 26.76 -2.05
C GLU A 37 19.44 26.47 -3.46
N ASP A 38 19.60 25.25 -3.95
CA ASP A 38 19.06 24.81 -5.25
C ASP A 38 17.53 24.89 -5.30
N LEU A 39 16.86 24.50 -4.20
CA LEU A 39 15.42 24.60 -4.08
C LEU A 39 14.94 26.04 -3.87
N GLN A 40 15.72 26.88 -3.20
CA GLN A 40 15.40 28.32 -3.06
C GLN A 40 15.37 29.00 -4.43
N VAL A 41 16.34 28.71 -5.29
CA VAL A 41 16.39 29.24 -6.68
C VAL A 41 15.19 28.74 -7.48
N LEU A 42 14.89 27.46 -7.40
CA LEU A 42 13.73 26.86 -8.09
C LEU A 42 12.41 27.48 -7.63
N PHE A 43 12.20 27.57 -6.31
CA PHE A 43 10.95 28.07 -5.72
C PHE A 43 10.77 29.59 -5.88
N SER A 44 11.86 30.36 -5.90
CA SER A 44 11.79 31.79 -6.24
C SER A 44 11.37 31.99 -7.69
N THR A 45 11.87 31.19 -8.62
CA THR A 45 11.47 31.25 -10.04
C THR A 45 9.97 30.91 -10.22
N ILE A 46 9.45 29.97 -9.46
CA ILE A 46 8.02 29.63 -9.44
C ILE A 46 7.20 30.80 -8.88
N LYS A 47 7.67 31.41 -7.78
CA LYS A 47 7.01 32.55 -7.14
C LYS A 47 6.99 33.81 -8.04
N ASP A 48 8.07 34.08 -8.74
CA ASP A 48 8.18 35.21 -9.69
C ASP A 48 7.37 34.96 -10.98
N GLY A 49 7.17 33.70 -11.38
CA GLY A 49 6.27 33.32 -12.48
C GLY A 49 4.78 33.55 -12.17
N GLU A 50 4.38 33.49 -10.90
CA GLU A 50 3.03 33.84 -10.47
C GLU A 50 2.77 35.37 -10.46
N ALA A 51 3.83 36.20 -10.42
CA ALA A 51 3.71 37.64 -10.37
C ALA A 51 3.46 38.32 -11.72
N THR A 52 3.52 37.58 -12.84
CA THR A 52 3.41 38.17 -14.21
C THR A 52 2.09 37.85 -14.91
N THR A 53 1.08 37.31 -14.24
CA THR A 53 -0.29 37.17 -14.79
C THR A 53 -1.32 37.83 -13.89
N SER A 54 -1.27 39.16 -13.81
CA SER A 54 -2.37 39.98 -13.30
C SER A 54 -3.35 40.28 -14.45
N SER A 55 -4.40 39.47 -14.56
CA SER A 55 -5.77 39.85 -14.95
C SER A 55 -6.56 38.63 -15.41
N THR A 56 -7.20 37.94 -14.47
CA THR A 56 -8.56 37.37 -14.60
C THR A 56 -8.97 36.81 -13.25
N THR A 57 -9.73 37.58 -12.52
CA THR A 57 -10.35 37.27 -11.26
C THR A 57 -11.54 36.34 -11.50
N GLU A 58 -11.30 35.03 -11.51
CA GLU A 58 -12.32 33.98 -11.22
C GLU A 58 -11.79 32.54 -11.35
N SER A 59 -10.62 32.31 -11.97
CA SER A 59 -10.05 30.96 -12.12
C SER A 59 -9.03 30.55 -11.03
N SER A 60 -8.59 31.47 -10.17
CA SER A 60 -7.52 31.22 -9.19
C SER A 60 -7.94 30.42 -7.96
N SER A 61 -9.21 30.48 -7.56
CA SER A 61 -9.70 29.75 -6.36
C SER A 61 -9.88 28.26 -6.63
N GLY A 62 -10.37 27.88 -7.83
CA GLY A 62 -10.57 26.50 -8.22
C GLY A 62 -9.26 25.72 -8.38
N ASP A 63 -8.25 26.33 -9.00
CA ASP A 63 -6.92 25.72 -9.20
C ASP A 63 -6.21 25.46 -7.85
N SER A 64 -6.31 26.42 -6.93
CA SER A 64 -5.80 26.26 -5.55
C SER A 64 -6.51 25.12 -4.80
N THR A 65 -7.82 24.95 -5.00
CA THR A 65 -8.59 23.88 -4.33
C THR A 65 -8.23 22.50 -4.89
N ILE A 66 -8.10 22.36 -6.21
CA ILE A 66 -7.67 21.12 -6.86
C ILE A 66 -6.28 20.71 -6.37
N LYS A 67 -5.34 21.63 -6.24
CA LYS A 67 -4.00 21.36 -5.69
C LYS A 67 -4.06 20.81 -4.27
N ARG A 68 -4.94 21.35 -3.41
CA ARG A 68 -5.13 20.85 -2.04
C ARG A 68 -5.73 19.44 -2.04
N VAL A 69 -6.70 19.17 -2.90
CA VAL A 69 -7.28 17.83 -3.07
C VAL A 69 -6.21 16.84 -3.53
N MET A 70 -5.39 17.18 -4.51
CA MET A 70 -4.30 16.32 -4.98
C MET A 70 -3.29 16.01 -3.87
N ARG A 71 -2.92 17.00 -3.04
CA ARG A 71 -2.04 16.77 -1.87
C ARG A 71 -2.64 15.79 -0.86
N LEU A 72 -3.92 15.95 -0.52
CA LEU A 72 -4.61 15.02 0.36
C LEU A 72 -4.58 13.60 -0.20
N ILE A 73 -4.89 13.43 -1.47
CA ILE A 73 -4.89 12.13 -2.15
C ILE A 73 -3.50 11.48 -2.14
N ASP A 74 -2.46 12.25 -2.46
CA ASP A 74 -1.08 11.76 -2.44
C ASP A 74 -0.64 11.38 -1.02
N ASN A 75 -1.02 12.17 -0.01
CA ASN A 75 -0.74 11.83 1.39
C ASN A 75 -1.46 10.54 1.82
N ILE A 76 -2.73 10.35 1.45
CA ILE A 76 -3.46 9.10 1.73
C ILE A 76 -2.74 7.91 1.08
N ARG A 77 -2.29 8.02 -0.16
CA ARG A 77 -1.55 6.95 -0.87
C ARG A 77 -0.19 6.66 -0.23
N GLN A 78 0.51 7.68 0.17
CA GLN A 78 1.87 7.55 0.71
C GLN A 78 1.89 7.16 2.18
N TYR A 79 1.00 7.71 2.99
CA TYR A 79 1.05 7.62 4.45
C TYR A 79 -0.19 6.97 5.09
N GLY A 80 -1.24 6.65 4.31
CA GLY A 80 -2.47 6.04 4.84
C GLY A 80 -2.21 4.75 5.61
N HIS A 81 -1.18 3.99 5.23
CA HIS A 81 -0.75 2.78 5.94
C HIS A 81 -0.37 3.04 7.41
N LEU A 82 0.05 4.25 7.77
CA LEU A 82 0.36 4.63 9.15
C LEU A 82 -0.90 4.70 10.03
N GLU A 83 -2.08 4.91 9.43
CA GLU A 83 -3.37 4.88 10.12
C GLU A 83 -4.12 3.55 9.92
N ALA A 84 -3.55 2.59 9.19
CA ALA A 84 -4.21 1.32 8.93
C ALA A 84 -4.55 0.56 10.23
N ASP A 85 -5.74 -0.04 10.26
CA ASP A 85 -6.25 -0.82 11.40
C ASP A 85 -5.73 -2.27 11.36
N ILE A 86 -4.42 -2.40 11.56
CA ILE A 86 -3.69 -3.68 11.52
C ILE A 86 -3.39 -4.25 12.91
N TYR A 87 -3.79 -3.55 13.98
CA TYR A 87 -3.57 -3.98 15.35
C TYR A 87 -4.87 -4.48 15.98
N PRO A 88 -5.06 -5.81 16.15
CA PRO A 88 -6.29 -6.35 16.72
C PRO A 88 -6.42 -6.09 18.23
N VAL A 89 -5.31 -5.79 18.89
CA VAL A 89 -5.25 -5.51 20.33
C VAL A 89 -4.21 -4.43 20.58
N ASN A 90 -4.58 -3.38 21.31
CA ASN A 90 -3.68 -2.31 21.76
C ASN A 90 -2.82 -1.72 20.62
N ALA A 91 -3.44 -0.95 19.74
CA ALA A 91 -2.69 -0.16 18.76
C ALA A 91 -1.66 0.73 19.48
N PRO A 92 -0.40 0.79 19.00
CA PRO A 92 0.59 1.71 19.55
C PRO A 92 0.12 3.16 19.40
N GLU A 93 0.59 4.03 20.26
CA GLU A 93 0.38 5.47 20.10
C GLU A 93 1.00 5.91 18.77
N ARG A 94 0.20 6.57 17.96
CA ARG A 94 0.62 7.05 16.64
C ARG A 94 1.10 8.47 16.76
N THR A 95 2.40 8.68 16.64
CA THR A 95 3.04 9.99 16.68
C THR A 95 3.57 10.39 15.32
N ASN A 96 3.56 11.69 15.01
CA ASN A 96 4.10 12.25 13.76
C ASN A 96 3.45 11.70 12.48
N ILE A 97 2.12 11.50 12.49
CA ILE A 97 1.38 11.13 11.30
C ILE A 97 1.22 12.38 10.43
N PRO A 98 1.54 12.32 9.13
CA PRO A 98 1.24 13.40 8.20
C PRO A 98 -0.26 13.72 8.14
N LYS A 99 -0.60 14.90 7.64
CA LYS A 99 -1.98 15.32 7.41
C LYS A 99 -2.69 14.35 6.45
N LEU A 100 -3.77 13.72 6.91
CA LEU A 100 -4.50 12.68 6.16
C LEU A 100 -6.00 12.93 6.09
N LYS A 101 -6.49 14.07 6.62
CA LYS A 101 -7.92 14.41 6.64
C LYS A 101 -8.21 15.62 5.76
N PRO A 102 -9.38 15.71 5.14
CA PRO A 102 -9.78 16.86 4.35
C PRO A 102 -9.64 18.19 5.10
N GLU A 103 -9.98 18.21 6.39
CA GLU A 103 -9.92 19.40 7.23
C GLU A 103 -8.48 19.95 7.36
N ASP A 104 -7.48 19.08 7.34
CA ASP A 104 -6.06 19.47 7.40
C ASP A 104 -5.62 20.30 6.17
N PHE A 105 -6.39 20.21 5.10
CA PHE A 105 -6.17 20.91 3.83
C PHE A 105 -7.21 22.03 3.60
N ASN A 106 -7.98 22.39 4.61
CA ASN A 106 -9.10 23.35 4.50
C ASN A 106 -10.07 22.94 3.37
N LEU A 107 -10.41 21.65 3.30
CA LEU A 107 -11.39 21.08 2.40
C LEU A 107 -12.60 20.64 3.22
N ASP A 108 -13.76 21.14 2.89
CA ASP A 108 -15.03 20.71 3.44
C ASP A 108 -15.77 19.77 2.47
N GLN A 109 -16.76 19.08 2.99
CA GLN A 109 -17.56 18.14 2.22
C GLN A 109 -18.19 18.81 0.98
N ALA A 110 -18.81 20.00 1.17
CA ALA A 110 -19.47 20.71 0.09
C ALA A 110 -18.52 21.07 -1.07
N THR A 111 -17.27 21.42 -0.74
CA THR A 111 -16.23 21.65 -1.74
C THR A 111 -15.89 20.38 -2.51
N LEU A 112 -15.74 19.26 -1.81
CA LEU A 112 -15.36 17.97 -2.42
C LEU A 112 -16.51 17.38 -3.27
N GLU A 113 -17.76 17.56 -2.88
CA GLU A 113 -18.96 17.15 -3.65
C GLU A 113 -19.07 17.87 -5.00
N ASN A 114 -18.51 19.07 -5.12
CA ASN A 114 -18.50 19.85 -6.38
C ASN A 114 -17.30 19.50 -7.29
N ILE A 115 -16.44 18.57 -6.90
CA ILE A 115 -15.27 18.15 -7.67
C ILE A 115 -15.49 16.75 -8.23
N SER A 116 -15.14 16.53 -9.49
CA SER A 116 -15.25 15.22 -10.13
C SER A 116 -14.36 14.17 -9.44
N ALA A 117 -14.88 12.96 -9.27
CA ALA A 117 -14.11 11.80 -8.79
C ALA A 117 -12.88 11.48 -9.67
N GLU A 118 -12.88 11.90 -10.93
CA GLU A 118 -11.76 11.75 -11.87
C GLU A 118 -10.48 12.42 -11.37
N ILE A 119 -10.58 13.51 -10.60
CA ILE A 119 -9.42 14.18 -9.98
C ILE A 119 -8.73 13.27 -8.96
N VAL A 120 -9.48 12.41 -8.30
CA VAL A 120 -8.93 11.43 -7.34
C VAL A 120 -8.23 10.30 -8.08
N SER A 121 -8.87 9.76 -9.10
CA SER A 121 -8.28 8.75 -10.00
C SER A 121 -9.10 8.63 -11.28
N ASP A 122 -8.41 8.48 -12.43
CA ASP A 122 -9.02 8.42 -13.77
C ASP A 122 -10.11 7.34 -13.87
N HIS A 123 -9.94 6.23 -13.16
CA HIS A 123 -10.89 5.10 -13.18
C HIS A 123 -12.05 5.26 -12.19
N PHE A 124 -12.09 6.35 -11.42
CA PHE A 124 -13.18 6.61 -10.48
C PHE A 124 -14.36 7.37 -11.10
N LYS A 125 -14.16 7.95 -12.29
CA LYS A 125 -15.18 8.71 -13.00
C LYS A 125 -16.51 7.99 -13.15
N ASP A 126 -16.47 6.68 -13.42
CA ASP A 126 -17.63 5.84 -13.65
C ASP A 126 -18.05 5.03 -12.40
N ILE A 127 -17.39 5.25 -11.26
CA ILE A 127 -17.61 4.48 -10.03
C ILE A 127 -18.20 5.34 -8.93
N TYR A 128 -17.78 6.61 -8.81
CA TYR A 128 -18.17 7.53 -7.75
C TYR A 128 -18.69 8.84 -8.36
N ASP A 129 -19.67 9.44 -7.71
CA ASP A 129 -20.32 10.65 -8.22
C ASP A 129 -19.42 11.90 -8.09
N ASN A 130 -18.59 11.96 -7.05
CA ASN A 130 -17.75 13.12 -6.72
C ASN A 130 -16.48 12.76 -5.95
N ALA A 131 -15.61 13.75 -5.74
CA ALA A 131 -14.35 13.55 -5.05
C ALA A 131 -14.53 13.21 -3.55
N TYR A 132 -15.61 13.67 -2.90
CA TYR A 132 -15.87 13.34 -1.51
C TYR A 132 -16.05 11.82 -1.33
N GLU A 133 -16.93 11.23 -2.11
CA GLU A 133 -17.21 9.79 -2.07
C GLU A 133 -15.96 8.96 -2.42
N ALA A 134 -15.23 9.40 -3.45
CA ALA A 134 -13.99 8.75 -3.86
C ALA A 134 -12.91 8.79 -2.75
N ILE A 135 -12.76 9.91 -2.04
CA ILE A 135 -11.79 10.06 -0.94
C ILE A 135 -12.20 9.22 0.26
N GLU A 136 -13.48 9.20 0.66
CA GLU A 136 -13.97 8.30 1.72
C GLU A 136 -13.61 6.83 1.43
N ARG A 137 -13.82 6.38 0.19
CA ARG A 137 -13.47 5.01 -0.21
C ARG A 137 -11.97 4.76 -0.22
N MET A 138 -11.18 5.76 -0.59
CA MET A 138 -9.71 5.67 -0.46
C MET A 138 -9.29 5.55 1.02
N GLU A 139 -9.85 6.36 1.90
CA GLU A 139 -9.54 6.27 3.33
C GLU A 139 -9.89 4.90 3.89
N GLU A 140 -11.09 4.39 3.62
CA GLU A 140 -11.47 3.02 4.00
C GLU A 140 -10.49 1.97 3.49
N ARG A 141 -9.93 2.17 2.30
CA ARG A 141 -9.01 1.23 1.68
C ARG A 141 -7.61 1.29 2.24
N TYR A 142 -7.06 2.50 2.40
CA TYR A 142 -5.67 2.70 2.84
C TYR A 142 -5.50 2.69 4.37
N LYS A 143 -6.58 3.00 5.11
CA LYS A 143 -6.60 2.98 6.58
C LYS A 143 -7.31 1.74 7.15
N GLY A 144 -7.76 0.83 6.30
CA GLY A 144 -8.46 -0.40 6.67
C GLY A 144 -7.54 -1.48 7.27
N PRO A 145 -8.02 -2.74 7.34
CA PRO A 145 -7.29 -3.83 7.98
C PRO A 145 -6.09 -4.35 7.17
N ILE A 146 -5.74 -3.71 6.07
CA ILE A 146 -4.57 -4.03 5.23
C ILE A 146 -3.78 -2.74 5.01
N ALA A 147 -2.52 -2.74 5.40
CA ALA A 147 -1.59 -1.66 5.09
C ALA A 147 -0.96 -1.86 3.70
N PHE A 148 -0.91 -0.79 2.90
CA PHE A 148 -0.33 -0.80 1.56
C PHE A 148 0.85 0.15 1.48
N GLU A 149 2.04 -0.38 1.20
CA GLU A 149 3.27 0.37 1.02
C GLU A 149 3.87 0.05 -0.36
N TYR A 150 3.60 0.86 -1.36
CA TYR A 150 4.06 0.62 -2.74
C TYR A 150 4.63 1.87 -3.43
N THR A 151 4.52 3.04 -2.80
CA THR A 151 4.94 4.32 -3.41
C THR A 151 6.45 4.41 -3.63
N HIS A 152 7.24 3.62 -2.89
CA HIS A 152 8.69 3.49 -3.02
C HIS A 152 9.14 2.69 -4.26
N ILE A 153 8.23 2.02 -4.97
CA ILE A 153 8.57 1.21 -6.15
C ILE A 153 8.98 2.12 -7.31
N ASN A 154 10.20 1.97 -7.81
CA ASN A 154 10.76 2.81 -8.87
C ASN A 154 10.12 2.56 -10.24
N ASN A 155 9.65 1.33 -10.50
CA ASN A 155 9.00 0.99 -11.76
C ASN A 155 7.60 1.62 -11.84
N ASN A 156 7.46 2.64 -12.68
CA ASN A 156 6.20 3.38 -12.80
C ASN A 156 5.01 2.52 -13.29
N LYS A 157 5.25 1.56 -14.19
CA LYS A 157 4.17 0.68 -14.70
C LYS A 157 3.64 -0.22 -13.60
N GLU A 158 4.54 -0.78 -12.79
CA GLU A 158 4.20 -1.63 -11.65
C GLU A 158 3.45 -0.83 -10.59
N ARG A 159 3.94 0.36 -10.25
CA ARG A 159 3.29 1.25 -9.27
C ARG A 159 1.89 1.69 -9.72
N ILE A 160 1.69 2.03 -10.99
CA ILE A 160 0.37 2.38 -11.54
C ILE A 160 -0.56 1.17 -11.50
N TRP A 161 -0.06 -0.02 -11.83
CA TRP A 161 -0.84 -1.25 -11.76
C TRP A 161 -1.28 -1.56 -10.32
N LEU A 162 -0.37 -1.46 -9.34
CA LEU A 162 -0.67 -1.64 -7.91
C LEU A 162 -1.69 -0.61 -7.44
N LYS A 163 -1.48 0.68 -7.74
CA LYS A 163 -2.44 1.75 -7.41
C LYS A 163 -3.85 1.40 -7.89
N ARG A 164 -4.00 1.06 -9.17
CA ARG A 164 -5.28 0.65 -9.74
C ARG A 164 -5.87 -0.55 -9.03
N ARG A 165 -5.05 -1.56 -8.76
CA ARG A 165 -5.50 -2.79 -8.10
C ARG A 165 -5.95 -2.56 -6.66
N ILE A 166 -5.26 -1.70 -5.94
CA ILE A 166 -5.60 -1.32 -4.55
C ILE A 166 -6.88 -0.49 -4.53
N GLU A 167 -6.99 0.52 -5.38
CA GLU A 167 -8.09 1.50 -5.38
C GLU A 167 -9.38 0.96 -6.02
N THR A 168 -9.30 -0.02 -6.93
CA THR A 168 -10.49 -0.64 -7.51
C THR A 168 -11.28 -1.40 -6.44
N PRO A 169 -12.60 -1.15 -6.31
CA PRO A 169 -13.44 -1.88 -5.38
C PRO A 169 -13.34 -3.40 -5.63
N TYR A 170 -12.84 -4.11 -4.66
CA TYR A 170 -12.75 -5.56 -4.71
C TYR A 170 -13.45 -6.17 -3.51
N LYS A 171 -14.46 -6.98 -3.78
CA LYS A 171 -15.11 -7.80 -2.76
C LYS A 171 -14.62 -9.23 -2.94
N ALA A 172 -13.78 -9.69 -2.03
CA ALA A 172 -13.42 -11.11 -1.99
C ALA A 172 -14.70 -11.93 -1.74
N SER A 173 -15.08 -12.73 -2.71
CA SER A 173 -16.21 -13.66 -2.56
C SER A 173 -15.70 -15.07 -2.75
N LEU A 174 -15.53 -15.79 -1.64
CA LEU A 174 -15.32 -17.24 -1.68
C LEU A 174 -16.68 -17.91 -1.80
N ASN A 175 -16.80 -18.84 -2.72
CA ASN A 175 -17.97 -19.71 -2.79
C ASN A 175 -18.00 -20.72 -1.61
N LYS A 176 -19.07 -21.49 -1.50
CA LYS A 176 -19.25 -22.43 -0.38
C LYS A 176 -18.13 -23.48 -0.31
N GLU A 177 -17.74 -24.02 -1.45
CA GLU A 177 -16.69 -25.03 -1.54
C GLU A 177 -15.32 -24.47 -1.16
N GLU A 178 -14.97 -23.29 -1.66
CA GLU A 178 -13.73 -22.59 -1.32
C GLU A 178 -13.65 -22.30 0.18
N LYS A 179 -14.76 -21.87 0.81
CA LYS A 179 -14.83 -21.65 2.26
C LYS A 179 -14.60 -22.93 3.04
N ILE A 180 -15.20 -24.05 2.60
CA ILE A 180 -15.03 -25.36 3.24
C ILE A 180 -13.58 -25.82 3.09
N ASN A 181 -12.97 -25.67 1.92
CA ASN A 181 -11.59 -26.07 1.68
C ASN A 181 -10.61 -25.23 2.50
N LEU A 182 -10.84 -23.92 2.59
CA LEU A 182 -10.06 -23.01 3.44
C LEU A 182 -10.18 -23.41 4.92
N PHE A 183 -11.41 -23.70 5.40
CA PHE A 183 -11.63 -24.13 6.76
C PHE A 183 -10.91 -25.47 7.06
N LYS A 184 -11.00 -26.45 6.18
CA LYS A 184 -10.29 -27.74 6.34
C LYS A 184 -8.78 -27.52 6.42
N LEU A 185 -8.21 -26.69 5.54
CA LEU A 185 -6.79 -26.41 5.54
C LEU A 185 -6.35 -25.75 6.85
N LEU A 186 -7.08 -24.74 7.33
CA LEU A 186 -6.81 -24.09 8.61
C LEU A 186 -6.94 -25.07 9.80
N ALA A 187 -7.92 -25.96 9.75
CA ALA A 187 -8.08 -27.01 10.77
C ALA A 187 -6.90 -28.00 10.79
N HIS A 188 -6.38 -28.39 9.63
CA HIS A 188 -5.16 -29.22 9.53
C HIS A 188 -3.93 -28.49 10.09
N VAL A 189 -3.74 -27.21 9.73
CA VAL A 189 -2.64 -26.38 10.27
C VAL A 189 -2.70 -26.32 11.79
N GLU A 190 -3.87 -26.02 12.35
CA GLU A 190 -4.07 -25.92 13.80
C GLU A 190 -3.91 -27.28 14.49
N GLY A 191 -4.45 -28.33 13.89
CA GLY A 191 -4.34 -29.71 14.39
C GLY A 191 -2.89 -30.17 14.47
N PHE A 192 -2.09 -29.88 13.44
CA PHE A 192 -0.67 -30.18 13.39
C PHE A 192 0.13 -29.41 14.46
N GLU A 193 -0.14 -28.12 14.63
CA GLU A 193 0.47 -27.31 15.70
C GLU A 193 0.17 -27.88 17.09
N LYS A 194 -1.08 -28.22 17.36
CA LYS A 194 -1.50 -28.81 18.64
C LYS A 194 -0.87 -30.18 18.87
N TYR A 195 -0.80 -31.01 17.83
CA TYR A 195 -0.15 -32.31 17.91
C TYR A 195 1.34 -32.18 18.26
N LEU A 196 2.09 -31.34 17.55
CA LEU A 196 3.50 -31.10 17.84
C LEU A 196 3.70 -30.51 19.23
N HIS A 197 2.82 -29.59 19.65
CA HIS A 197 2.90 -28.98 20.98
C HIS A 197 2.75 -30.01 22.08
N LYS A 198 1.79 -30.96 21.92
CA LYS A 198 1.49 -31.97 22.93
C LYS A 198 2.54 -33.06 23.01
N ASN A 199 3.06 -33.50 21.86
CA ASN A 199 3.90 -34.71 21.82
C ASN A 199 5.40 -34.41 21.84
N PHE A 200 5.84 -33.21 21.41
CA PHE A 200 7.25 -32.84 21.34
C PHE A 200 7.54 -31.59 22.18
N VAL A 201 7.29 -31.69 23.47
CA VAL A 201 7.52 -30.62 24.46
C VAL A 201 9.01 -30.28 24.49
N GLY A 202 9.33 -28.99 24.39
CA GLY A 202 10.72 -28.49 24.38
C GLY A 202 11.44 -28.57 23.04
N ALA A 203 10.90 -29.25 22.03
CA ALA A 203 11.49 -29.28 20.70
C ALA A 203 11.27 -27.96 19.94
N LYS A 204 12.22 -27.62 19.03
CA LYS A 204 12.09 -26.47 18.14
C LYS A 204 11.03 -26.74 17.08
N ARG A 205 9.78 -26.30 17.32
CA ARG A 205 8.63 -26.55 16.45
C ARG A 205 8.40 -25.49 15.38
N PHE A 206 9.10 -24.33 15.50
CA PHE A 206 8.93 -23.21 14.57
C PHE A 206 7.46 -22.84 14.32
N SER A 207 6.68 -22.76 15.41
CA SER A 207 5.23 -22.58 15.38
C SER A 207 4.77 -21.44 14.46
N ILE A 208 3.68 -21.68 13.74
CA ILE A 208 3.01 -20.68 12.89
C ILE A 208 1.91 -19.91 13.67
N GLN A 209 1.66 -20.25 14.90
CA GLN A 209 0.57 -19.71 15.71
C GLN A 209 0.50 -18.17 15.65
N GLY A 210 -0.69 -17.64 15.38
CA GLY A 210 -0.94 -16.21 15.15
C GLY A 210 -0.79 -15.75 13.68
N VAL A 211 -0.22 -16.57 12.79
CA VAL A 211 -0.14 -16.32 11.34
C VAL A 211 -0.56 -17.54 10.52
N ASN A 212 -1.52 -18.30 11.00
CA ASN A 212 -1.98 -19.55 10.39
C ASN A 212 -2.47 -19.36 8.95
N THR A 213 -2.99 -18.17 8.61
CA THR A 213 -3.42 -17.80 7.27
C THR A 213 -2.29 -17.73 6.25
N LEU A 214 -1.03 -17.73 6.67
CA LEU A 214 0.13 -17.80 5.77
C LEU A 214 0.06 -19.05 4.88
N VAL A 215 -0.35 -20.19 5.40
CA VAL A 215 -0.44 -21.45 4.63
C VAL A 215 -1.43 -21.34 3.48
N PRO A 216 -2.71 -20.98 3.68
CA PRO A 216 -3.63 -20.81 2.57
C PRO A 216 -3.23 -19.66 1.62
N MET A 217 -2.60 -18.60 2.09
CA MET A 217 -2.09 -17.52 1.22
C MET A 217 -1.03 -18.04 0.26
N ILE A 218 -0.02 -18.76 0.75
CA ILE A 218 1.03 -19.34 -0.12
C ILE A 218 0.42 -20.38 -1.06
N THR A 219 -0.46 -21.25 -0.56
CA THR A 219 -1.15 -22.25 -1.39
C THR A 219 -1.92 -21.59 -2.55
N GLN A 220 -2.66 -20.54 -2.27
CA GLN A 220 -3.43 -19.82 -3.28
C GLN A 220 -2.50 -19.08 -4.26
N THR A 221 -1.39 -18.52 -3.79
CA THR A 221 -0.38 -17.88 -4.64
C THR A 221 0.25 -18.86 -5.61
N ILE A 222 0.62 -20.04 -5.13
CA ILE A 222 1.19 -21.11 -5.99
C ILE A 222 0.16 -21.57 -7.01
N LYS A 223 -1.09 -21.80 -6.60
CA LYS A 223 -2.18 -22.17 -7.50
C LYS A 223 -2.36 -21.13 -8.61
N ARG A 224 -2.41 -19.85 -8.24
CA ARG A 224 -2.57 -18.75 -9.19
C ARG A 224 -1.37 -18.64 -10.13
N ALA A 225 -0.16 -18.80 -9.61
CA ALA A 225 1.05 -18.81 -10.44
C ALA A 225 1.05 -19.96 -11.45
N ALA A 226 0.58 -21.14 -11.07
CA ALA A 226 0.46 -22.28 -11.98
C ALA A 226 -0.62 -22.04 -13.06
N GLU A 227 -1.74 -21.37 -12.73
CA GLU A 227 -2.75 -20.95 -13.71
C GLU A 227 -2.21 -19.93 -14.73
N GLU A 228 -1.19 -19.15 -14.36
CA GLU A 228 -0.48 -18.18 -15.21
C GLU A 228 0.78 -18.81 -15.86
N GLU A 229 0.89 -20.15 -15.88
CA GLU A 229 1.99 -20.92 -16.51
C GLU A 229 3.39 -20.64 -15.92
N ILE A 230 3.47 -20.13 -14.68
CA ILE A 230 4.75 -19.94 -13.98
C ILE A 230 5.28 -21.31 -13.55
N SER A 231 6.42 -21.71 -14.12
CA SER A 231 7.01 -23.03 -13.91
C SER A 231 7.88 -23.17 -12.66
N ASN A 232 8.37 -22.08 -12.09
CA ASN A 232 9.28 -22.10 -10.95
C ASN A 232 8.90 -21.06 -9.90
N ILE A 233 8.79 -21.50 -8.65
CA ILE A 233 8.55 -20.65 -7.49
C ILE A 233 9.62 -20.94 -6.46
N GLN A 234 10.31 -19.90 -5.97
CA GLN A 234 11.27 -20.00 -4.88
C GLN A 234 10.65 -19.44 -3.60
N ILE A 235 10.67 -20.23 -2.52
CA ILE A 235 10.15 -19.83 -1.22
C ILE A 235 11.31 -19.64 -0.26
N GLY A 236 11.60 -18.39 0.12
CA GLY A 236 12.52 -18.04 1.18
C GLY A 236 11.76 -17.76 2.47
N MET A 237 12.12 -18.45 3.54
CA MET A 237 11.49 -18.21 4.84
C MET A 237 12.50 -18.41 5.99
N ALA A 238 12.30 -17.63 7.08
CA ALA A 238 13.10 -17.78 8.29
C ALA A 238 12.68 -19.04 9.07
N HIS A 239 12.09 -18.90 10.25
CA HIS A 239 11.77 -20.05 11.11
C HIS A 239 10.27 -20.25 11.28
N ARG A 240 9.51 -19.17 11.49
CA ARG A 240 8.11 -19.21 11.84
C ARG A 240 7.29 -19.92 10.77
N GLY A 241 6.59 -20.98 11.16
CA GLY A 241 5.72 -21.74 10.30
C GLY A 241 6.42 -22.69 9.32
N ARG A 242 7.76 -22.87 9.40
CA ARG A 242 8.49 -23.71 8.44
C ARG A 242 7.89 -25.12 8.32
N LEU A 243 7.59 -25.78 9.43
CA LEU A 243 7.06 -27.15 9.41
C LEU A 243 5.69 -27.23 8.76
N ASN A 244 4.84 -26.26 9.04
CA ASN A 244 3.52 -26.15 8.40
C ASN A 244 3.61 -25.90 6.90
N VAL A 245 4.53 -25.05 6.45
CA VAL A 245 4.74 -24.81 5.01
C VAL A 245 5.26 -26.08 4.33
N LEU A 246 6.25 -26.76 4.92
CA LEU A 246 6.77 -28.03 4.38
C LEU A 246 5.65 -29.08 4.25
N THR A 247 4.80 -29.21 5.26
CA THR A 247 3.77 -30.25 5.30
C THR A 247 2.55 -29.89 4.46
N HIS A 248 1.96 -28.68 4.64
CA HIS A 248 0.67 -28.34 4.04
C HIS A 248 0.78 -27.59 2.71
N VAL A 249 1.91 -27.00 2.39
CA VAL A 249 2.13 -26.34 1.08
C VAL A 249 2.95 -27.24 0.17
N LEU A 250 4.10 -27.75 0.64
CA LEU A 250 5.00 -28.60 -0.14
C LEU A 250 4.69 -30.10 -0.04
N GLN A 251 3.63 -30.45 0.71
CA GLN A 251 3.08 -31.81 0.83
C GLN A 251 4.10 -32.85 1.36
N LYS A 252 5.05 -32.41 2.23
CA LYS A 252 5.92 -33.34 2.93
C LYS A 252 5.08 -34.24 3.83
N PRO A 253 5.18 -35.60 3.71
CA PRO A 253 4.38 -36.53 4.53
C PRO A 253 4.60 -36.32 6.04
N TYR A 254 3.54 -36.49 6.83
CA TYR A 254 3.61 -36.34 8.28
C TYR A 254 4.63 -37.34 8.89
N GLU A 255 4.68 -38.55 8.38
CA GLU A 255 5.61 -39.59 8.84
C GLU A 255 7.04 -39.13 8.70
N MET A 256 7.42 -38.54 7.56
CA MET A 256 8.74 -37.99 7.34
C MET A 256 9.04 -36.81 8.25
N MET A 257 8.04 -35.97 8.52
CA MET A 257 8.20 -34.83 9.41
C MET A 257 8.37 -35.28 10.87
N LEU A 258 7.59 -36.27 11.31
CA LEU A 258 7.61 -36.78 12.68
C LEU A 258 8.86 -37.62 12.95
N SER A 259 9.37 -38.35 11.97
CA SER A 259 10.63 -39.11 12.11
C SER A 259 11.82 -38.24 12.46
N GLU A 260 11.87 -36.99 11.94
CA GLU A 260 12.92 -36.02 12.30
C GLU A 260 12.88 -35.65 13.79
N PHE A 261 11.69 -35.55 14.39
CA PHE A 261 11.55 -35.31 15.83
C PHE A 261 11.91 -36.51 16.68
N MET A 262 11.68 -37.71 16.18
CA MET A 262 11.96 -38.97 16.88
C MET A 262 13.38 -39.46 16.64
N HIS A 263 14.19 -38.78 15.81
CA HIS A 263 15.52 -39.21 15.37
C HIS A 263 15.54 -40.64 14.81
N THR A 264 14.45 -41.03 14.12
CA THR A 264 14.30 -42.33 13.49
C THR A 264 14.54 -42.24 11.99
N ASP A 265 14.94 -43.35 11.35
CA ASP A 265 15.14 -43.40 9.91
C ASP A 265 13.77 -43.31 9.20
N PRO A 266 13.54 -42.27 8.37
CA PRO A 266 12.27 -42.08 7.67
C PRO A 266 11.99 -43.18 6.62
N MET A 267 12.99 -44.00 6.24
CA MET A 267 12.84 -45.11 5.30
C MET A 267 12.27 -46.39 5.93
N LYS A 268 11.97 -46.37 7.23
CA LYS A 268 11.41 -47.51 7.96
C LYS A 268 9.90 -47.50 8.13
N PHE A 269 9.21 -46.55 7.48
CA PHE A 269 7.76 -46.41 7.52
C PHE A 269 7.15 -46.57 6.14
#